data_eadb28169315254d43bc891fa2b5e7da
#
_entry.id   eadb28169315254d43bc891fa2b5e7da
#
_cell.length_a   1.000
_cell.length_b   1.000
_cell.length_c   1.000
_cell.angle_alpha   90.00
_cell.angle_beta   90.00
_cell.angle_gamma   90.00
#
_symmetry.space_group_name_H-M   'P 1'
#
loop_
_entity.id
_entity.type
_entity.pdbx_description
1 polymer ?
#
loop_
_entity_poly.entity_id
_entity_poly.type
_entity_poly.pdbx_seq_one_letter_code
_entity_poly.pdbx_strand_id
1 'polypeptide(L)'
;MSQIIEYSEKVMEHFSNPRNVGEIENPSGVGTVGNAKCGDIMRIYLDIDENQVIRDCKFKTFGCGAAVATSSMATEMIKGKTVEDALKLTNEAVQEALGGLPAVKVHCSLLAEEAVHAALWDYAEKNNLQIEGLKPPVQH
;
A
#
# COMPACT_ATOMS: atom_id res chain seq x y z
N MET A 1 -33.64 6.15 4.75
CA MET A 1 -32.95 5.90 3.51
C MET A 1 -31.64 5.18 3.79
N SER A 2 -31.39 4.12 3.12
CA SER A 2 -30.18 3.37 3.30
C SER A 2 -28.96 4.18 2.81
N GLN A 3 -27.91 4.15 3.59
CA GLN A 3 -26.65 4.74 3.17
C GLN A 3 -25.85 3.68 2.43
N ILE A 4 -26.09 3.59 1.15
CA ILE A 4 -25.37 2.65 0.32
C ILE A 4 -24.07 3.30 -0.09
N ILE A 5 -22.96 2.68 0.33
CA ILE A 5 -21.65 3.08 -0.14
C ILE A 5 -21.45 2.38 -1.48
N GLU A 6 -21.37 3.18 -2.53
CA GLU A 6 -21.14 2.62 -3.85
C GLU A 6 -19.64 2.56 -4.13
N TYR A 7 -19.16 1.36 -4.41
CA TYR A 7 -17.80 1.14 -4.86
C TYR A 7 -17.79 0.93 -6.35
N SER A 8 -16.72 1.37 -7.01
CA SER A 8 -16.53 1.12 -8.43
C SER A 8 -16.38 -0.39 -8.69
N GLU A 9 -16.53 -0.79 -9.95
CA GLU A 9 -16.32 -2.17 -10.35
C GLU A 9 -14.89 -2.63 -10.03
N LYS A 10 -13.90 -1.74 -10.20
CA LYS A 10 -12.50 -2.05 -9.90
C LYS A 10 -12.28 -2.29 -8.42
N VAL A 11 -12.91 -1.49 -7.57
CA VAL A 11 -12.82 -1.70 -6.11
C VAL A 11 -13.41 -3.06 -5.76
N MET A 12 -14.57 -3.38 -6.28
CA MET A 12 -15.23 -4.66 -6.00
C MET A 12 -14.41 -5.83 -6.53
N GLU A 13 -13.80 -5.69 -7.69
CA GLU A 13 -12.93 -6.73 -8.25
C GLU A 13 -11.72 -6.97 -7.35
N HIS A 14 -11.04 -5.90 -6.94
CA HIS A 14 -9.88 -6.04 -6.07
C HIS A 14 -10.24 -6.56 -4.69
N PHE A 15 -11.43 -6.27 -4.21
CA PHE A 15 -11.91 -6.82 -2.96
C PHE A 15 -12.21 -8.32 -3.08
N SER A 16 -12.85 -8.73 -4.18
CA SER A 16 -13.23 -10.13 -4.40
C SER A 16 -12.04 -11.02 -4.78
N ASN A 17 -11.11 -10.47 -5.54
CA ASN A 17 -9.91 -11.19 -6.01
C ASN A 17 -8.67 -10.33 -5.73
N PRO A 18 -8.31 -10.13 -4.45
CA PRO A 18 -7.16 -9.28 -4.14
C PRO A 18 -5.87 -9.90 -4.67
N ARG A 19 -5.01 -9.04 -5.22
CA ARG A 19 -3.70 -9.42 -5.72
C ARG A 19 -2.66 -9.21 -4.62
N ASN A 20 -1.62 -10.04 -4.66
CA ASN A 20 -0.46 -9.86 -3.80
C ASN A 20 -0.75 -9.98 -2.30
N VAL A 21 -1.77 -10.77 -1.94
CA VAL A 21 -2.05 -11.04 -0.52
C VAL A 21 -1.05 -12.05 0.01
N GLY A 22 -0.49 -11.79 1.18
CA GLY A 22 0.40 -12.73 1.84
C GLY A 22 1.61 -12.08 2.46
N GLU A 23 2.64 -12.89 2.65
CA GLU A 23 3.90 -12.48 3.23
C GLU A 23 5.04 -12.83 2.30
N ILE A 24 6.17 -12.15 2.48
CA ILE A 24 7.42 -12.50 1.80
C ILE A 24 8.38 -12.97 2.88
N GLU A 25 8.97 -14.15 2.67
CA GLU A 25 10.04 -14.64 3.54
C GLU A 25 11.30 -13.83 3.25
N ASN A 26 11.95 -13.34 4.29
CA ASN A 26 13.15 -12.48 4.19
C ASN A 26 12.92 -11.24 3.31
N PRO A 27 11.92 -10.43 3.63
CA PRO A 27 11.62 -9.26 2.80
C PRO A 27 12.75 -8.23 2.86
N SER A 28 12.92 -7.49 1.76
CA SER A 28 13.88 -6.37 1.71
C SER A 28 13.42 -5.21 2.58
N GLY A 29 12.12 -5.01 2.70
CA GLY A 29 11.54 -3.99 3.56
C GLY A 29 10.12 -4.35 3.93
N VAL A 30 9.71 -3.96 5.14
CA VAL A 30 8.35 -4.16 5.65
C VAL A 30 7.87 -2.86 6.26
N GLY A 31 6.67 -2.44 5.89
CA GLY A 31 6.04 -1.27 6.47
C GLY A 31 4.69 -1.63 7.04
N THR A 32 4.43 -1.22 8.28
CA THR A 32 3.14 -1.43 8.93
C THR A 32 2.62 -0.08 9.36
N VAL A 33 1.41 0.25 8.94
CA VAL A 33 0.75 1.50 9.32
C VAL A 33 -0.69 1.20 9.71
N GLY A 34 -1.30 2.14 10.37
CA GLY A 34 -2.70 2.04 10.74
C GLY A 34 -2.92 2.39 12.19
N ASN A 35 -4.18 2.36 12.57
CA ASN A 35 -4.61 2.74 13.90
C ASN A 35 -5.64 1.73 14.39
N ALA A 36 -5.33 1.07 15.50
CA ALA A 36 -6.24 0.10 16.10
C ALA A 36 -7.59 0.73 16.48
N LYS A 37 -7.62 2.02 16.77
CA LYS A 37 -8.87 2.72 17.09
C LYS A 37 -9.80 2.79 15.87
N CYS A 38 -9.23 2.92 14.68
CA CYS A 38 -10.00 2.96 13.45
C CYS A 38 -10.26 1.57 12.88
N GLY A 39 -9.55 0.56 13.40
CA GLY A 39 -9.70 -0.82 12.94
C GLY A 39 -8.98 -1.14 11.65
N ASP A 40 -8.26 -0.19 11.07
CA ASP A 40 -7.56 -0.40 9.81
C ASP A 40 -6.06 -0.47 10.06
N ILE A 41 -5.47 -1.62 9.76
CA ILE A 41 -4.02 -1.85 9.84
C ILE A 41 -3.59 -2.44 8.52
N MET A 42 -2.48 -1.95 7.99
CA MET A 42 -1.97 -2.37 6.70
C MET A 42 -0.48 -2.64 6.79
N ARG A 43 -0.04 -3.80 6.32
CA ARG A 43 1.37 -4.17 6.27
C ARG A 43 1.73 -4.53 4.84
N ILE A 44 2.83 -3.96 4.37
CA ILE A 44 3.35 -4.22 3.02
C ILE A 44 4.75 -4.80 3.13
N TYR A 45 5.00 -5.88 2.38
CA TYR A 45 6.29 -6.54 2.28
C TYR A 45 6.85 -6.28 0.88
N LEU A 46 8.13 -5.94 0.80
CA LEU A 46 8.80 -5.69 -0.48
C LEU A 46 9.97 -6.64 -0.67
N ASP A 47 10.12 -7.15 -1.89
CA ASP A 47 11.30 -7.87 -2.34
C ASP A 47 11.97 -7.00 -3.41
N ILE A 48 13.11 -6.42 -3.07
CA ILE A 48 13.82 -5.45 -3.90
C ILE A 48 15.17 -6.04 -4.31
N ASP A 49 15.46 -6.01 -5.61
CA ASP A 49 16.68 -6.57 -6.14
C ASP A 49 17.87 -5.56 -6.06
N GLU A 50 19.02 -6.00 -6.54
CA GLU A 50 20.24 -5.20 -6.51
C GLU A 50 20.17 -3.94 -7.40
N ASN A 51 19.25 -3.90 -8.33
CA ASN A 51 19.00 -2.74 -9.18
C ASN A 51 17.93 -1.82 -8.63
N GLN A 52 17.53 -2.03 -7.37
CA GLN A 52 16.47 -1.27 -6.70
C GLN A 52 15.11 -1.39 -7.40
N VAL A 53 14.86 -2.54 -8.01
CA VAL A 53 13.56 -2.86 -8.62
C VAL A 53 12.76 -3.74 -7.67
N ILE A 54 11.51 -3.40 -7.48
CA ILE A 54 10.60 -4.18 -6.64
C ILE A 54 10.15 -5.39 -7.44
N ARG A 55 10.79 -6.53 -7.20
CA ARG A 55 10.49 -7.77 -7.92
C ARG A 55 9.16 -8.36 -7.49
N ASP A 56 8.84 -8.21 -6.22
CA ASP A 56 7.60 -8.72 -5.66
C ASP A 56 7.19 -7.87 -4.47
N CYS A 57 5.91 -7.83 -4.23
CA CYS A 57 5.36 -7.18 -3.03
C CYS A 57 4.11 -7.92 -2.62
N LYS A 58 3.89 -7.98 -1.32
CA LYS A 58 2.74 -8.63 -0.74
C LYS A 58 2.16 -7.73 0.34
N PHE A 59 0.93 -7.98 0.71
CA PHE A 59 0.33 -7.23 1.80
C PHE A 59 -0.55 -8.09 2.67
N LYS A 60 -0.73 -7.64 3.90
CA LYS A 60 -1.73 -8.12 4.83
C LYS A 60 -2.43 -6.91 5.42
N THR A 61 -3.72 -6.99 5.61
CA THR A 61 -4.46 -5.89 6.19
C THR A 61 -5.59 -6.42 7.07
N PHE A 62 -5.86 -5.66 8.11
CA PHE A 62 -7.09 -5.76 8.89
C PHE A 62 -7.86 -4.48 8.62
N GLY A 63 -9.10 -4.61 8.17
CA GLY A 63 -9.90 -3.43 7.89
C GLY A 63 -11.08 -3.76 6.98
N CYS A 64 -11.64 -2.71 6.41
CA CYS A 64 -12.79 -2.84 5.53
C CYS A 64 -12.37 -3.31 4.13
N GLY A 65 -13.38 -3.59 3.28
CA GLY A 65 -13.10 -3.98 1.90
C GLY A 65 -12.31 -2.95 1.11
N ALA A 66 -12.48 -1.66 1.44
CA ALA A 66 -11.69 -0.60 0.80
C ALA A 66 -10.21 -0.70 1.16
N ALA A 67 -9.87 -1.14 2.39
CA ALA A 67 -8.48 -1.35 2.78
C ALA A 67 -7.85 -2.48 1.97
N VAL A 68 -8.58 -3.56 1.75
CA VAL A 68 -8.13 -4.67 0.90
C VAL A 68 -7.93 -4.19 -0.53
N ALA A 69 -8.91 -3.48 -1.08
CA ALA A 69 -8.85 -3.02 -2.47
C ALA A 69 -7.71 -2.02 -2.70
N THR A 70 -7.51 -1.07 -1.78
CA THR A 70 -6.43 -0.08 -1.91
C THR A 70 -5.05 -0.74 -1.80
N SER A 71 -4.90 -1.71 -0.88
CA SER A 71 -3.65 -2.46 -0.76
C SER A 71 -3.37 -3.28 -2.00
N SER A 72 -4.38 -3.95 -2.53
CA SER A 72 -4.26 -4.74 -3.75
C SER A 72 -3.82 -3.86 -4.92
N MET A 73 -4.50 -2.74 -5.13
CA MET A 73 -4.15 -1.82 -6.22
C MET A 73 -2.77 -1.21 -6.03
N ALA A 74 -2.45 -0.75 -4.82
CA ALA A 74 -1.15 -0.13 -4.56
C ALA A 74 0.00 -1.11 -4.83
N THR A 75 -0.12 -2.36 -4.39
CA THR A 75 0.92 -3.36 -4.65
C THR A 75 1.04 -3.68 -6.14
N GLU A 76 -0.07 -3.73 -6.88
CA GLU A 76 -0.02 -3.92 -8.32
C GLU A 76 0.69 -2.74 -9.02
N MET A 77 0.48 -1.53 -8.53
CA MET A 77 1.06 -0.34 -9.13
C MET A 77 2.57 -0.24 -8.95
N ILE A 78 3.10 -0.76 -7.82
CA ILE A 78 4.54 -0.66 -7.54
C ILE A 78 5.33 -1.90 -7.94
N LYS A 79 4.66 -3.03 -8.14
CA LYS A 79 5.34 -4.28 -8.52
C LYS A 79 5.98 -4.12 -9.88
N GLY A 80 7.27 -4.42 -9.96
CA GLY A 80 8.06 -4.25 -11.18
C GLY A 80 8.60 -2.84 -11.38
N LYS A 81 8.32 -1.92 -10.47
CA LYS A 81 8.83 -0.55 -10.55
C LYS A 81 10.08 -0.40 -9.70
N THR A 82 10.84 0.65 -9.97
CA THR A 82 11.99 0.98 -9.13
C THR A 82 11.53 1.58 -7.80
N VAL A 83 12.42 1.56 -6.81
CA VAL A 83 12.16 2.22 -5.52
C VAL A 83 11.82 3.70 -5.74
N GLU A 84 12.54 4.36 -6.65
CA GLU A 84 12.27 5.77 -6.96
C GLU A 84 10.87 5.99 -7.51
N ASP A 85 10.43 5.11 -8.42
CA ASP A 85 9.08 5.21 -8.98
C ASP A 85 8.02 4.91 -7.92
N ALA A 86 8.29 3.96 -7.03
CA ALA A 86 7.36 3.62 -5.96
C ALA A 86 7.17 4.78 -4.97
N LEU A 87 8.21 5.60 -4.76
CA LEU A 87 8.10 6.79 -3.92
C LEU A 87 7.12 7.82 -4.46
N LYS A 88 6.86 7.79 -5.75
CA LYS A 88 5.94 8.72 -6.40
C LYS A 88 4.48 8.28 -6.29
N LEU A 89 4.24 7.08 -5.73
CA LEU A 89 2.87 6.62 -5.53
C LEU A 89 2.15 7.54 -4.54
N THR A 90 0.99 8.03 -4.95
CA THR A 90 0.16 8.89 -4.10
C THR A 90 -1.19 8.24 -3.85
N ASN A 91 -1.86 8.69 -2.79
CA ASN A 91 -3.19 8.18 -2.48
C ASN A 91 -4.19 8.54 -3.61
N GLU A 92 -4.00 9.69 -4.23
CA GLU A 92 -4.83 10.11 -5.37
C GLU A 92 -4.66 9.16 -6.56
N ALA A 93 -3.42 8.72 -6.81
CA ALA A 93 -3.16 7.77 -7.90
C ALA A 93 -3.85 6.44 -7.66
N VAL A 94 -3.84 5.96 -6.42
CA VAL A 94 -4.53 4.71 -6.05
C VAL A 94 -6.05 4.87 -6.24
N GLN A 95 -6.61 5.98 -5.78
CA GLN A 95 -8.02 6.26 -5.93
C GLN A 95 -8.41 6.31 -7.40
N GLU A 96 -7.63 7.01 -8.21
CA GLU A 96 -7.89 7.13 -9.65
C GLU A 96 -7.81 5.77 -10.34
N ALA A 97 -6.82 4.96 -9.99
CA ALA A 97 -6.66 3.63 -10.57
C ALA A 97 -7.84 2.72 -10.23
N LEU A 98 -8.45 2.92 -9.06
CA LEU A 98 -9.64 2.16 -8.63
C LEU A 98 -10.94 2.74 -9.19
N GLY A 99 -10.88 3.85 -9.93
CA GLY A 99 -12.09 4.49 -10.43
C GLY A 99 -12.80 5.34 -9.39
N GLY A 100 -12.09 5.70 -8.32
CA GLY A 100 -12.60 6.52 -7.24
C GLY A 100 -12.99 5.72 -6.01
N LEU A 101 -13.03 6.40 -4.86
CA LEU A 101 -13.46 5.82 -3.59
C LEU A 101 -14.50 6.74 -2.96
N PRO A 102 -15.46 6.18 -2.20
CA PRO A 102 -16.33 7.02 -1.39
C PRO A 102 -15.52 7.89 -0.43
N ALA A 103 -15.96 9.13 -0.21
CA ALA A 103 -15.22 10.08 0.61
C ALA A 103 -14.87 9.51 2.00
N VAL A 104 -15.75 8.70 2.58
CA VAL A 104 -15.53 8.11 3.89
C VAL A 104 -14.44 7.03 3.89
N LYS A 105 -13.98 6.60 2.73
CA LYS A 105 -12.98 5.54 2.57
C LYS A 105 -11.66 6.05 2.00
N VAL A 106 -11.53 7.34 1.75
CA VAL A 106 -10.30 7.92 1.20
C VAL A 106 -9.09 7.65 2.11
N HIS A 107 -9.30 7.59 3.44
CA HIS A 107 -8.21 7.29 4.37
C HIS A 107 -7.53 5.94 4.08
N CYS A 108 -8.25 4.99 3.49
CA CYS A 108 -7.64 3.70 3.15
C CYS A 108 -6.56 3.83 2.07
N SER A 109 -6.76 4.74 1.10
CA SER A 109 -5.74 4.99 0.09
C SER A 109 -4.53 5.70 0.69
N LEU A 110 -4.75 6.59 1.66
CA LEU A 110 -3.67 7.25 2.38
C LEU A 110 -2.85 6.24 3.18
N LEU A 111 -3.50 5.27 3.84
CA LEU A 111 -2.79 4.20 4.54
C LEU A 111 -1.93 3.39 3.58
N ALA A 112 -2.43 3.10 2.38
CA ALA A 112 -1.65 2.36 1.38
C ALA A 112 -0.39 3.13 0.99
N GLU A 113 -0.50 4.43 0.75
CA GLU A 113 0.65 5.29 0.45
C GLU A 113 1.65 5.27 1.61
N GLU A 114 1.18 5.45 2.84
CA GLU A 114 2.03 5.45 4.03
C GLU A 114 2.72 4.10 4.24
N ALA A 115 2.00 3.00 4.00
CA ALA A 115 2.57 1.66 4.17
C ALA A 115 3.69 1.40 3.15
N VAL A 116 3.50 1.84 1.90
CA VAL A 116 4.55 1.72 0.87
C VAL A 116 5.77 2.53 1.30
N HIS A 117 5.57 3.77 1.74
CA HIS A 117 6.69 4.61 2.17
C HIS A 117 7.39 4.03 3.40
N ALA A 118 6.64 3.47 4.34
CA ALA A 118 7.23 2.84 5.53
C ALA A 118 8.06 1.61 5.14
N ALA A 119 7.60 0.82 4.18
CA ALA A 119 8.34 -0.35 3.70
C ALA A 119 9.64 0.07 3.00
N LEU A 120 9.59 1.14 2.21
CA LEU A 120 10.78 1.68 1.55
C LEU A 120 11.77 2.27 2.56
N TRP A 121 11.26 2.91 3.60
CA TRP A 121 12.10 3.42 4.70
C TRP A 121 12.84 2.28 5.38
N ASP A 122 12.15 1.18 5.70
CA ASP A 122 12.75 0.00 6.32
C ASP A 122 13.86 -0.58 5.43
N TYR A 123 13.59 -0.69 4.13
CA TYR A 123 14.59 -1.13 3.17
C TYR A 123 15.82 -0.22 3.17
N ALA A 124 15.61 1.09 3.14
CA ALA A 124 16.72 2.05 3.12
C ALA A 124 17.55 1.97 4.39
N GLU A 125 16.92 1.85 5.56
CA GLU A 125 17.64 1.72 6.82
C GLU A 125 18.45 0.44 6.89
N LYS A 126 17.90 -0.68 6.45
CA LYS A 126 18.60 -1.97 6.48
C LYS A 126 19.83 -1.99 5.59
N ASN A 127 19.84 -1.17 4.55
CA ASN A 127 20.94 -1.13 3.58
C ASN A 127 21.78 0.14 3.67
N ASN A 128 21.55 0.95 4.71
CA ASN A 128 22.27 2.23 4.92
C ASN A 128 22.20 3.13 3.68
N LEU A 129 21.04 3.17 3.04
CA LEU A 129 20.81 3.98 1.85
C LEU A 129 20.09 5.27 2.22
N GLN A 130 20.43 6.34 1.52
CA GLN A 130 19.68 7.59 1.59
C GLN A 130 18.92 7.73 0.28
N ILE A 131 17.60 7.72 0.35
CA ILE A 131 16.75 7.84 -0.81
C ILE A 131 16.11 9.22 -0.76
N GLU A 132 16.37 10.03 -1.79
CA GLU A 132 15.83 11.38 -1.88
C GLU A 132 14.32 11.36 -1.88
N GLY A 133 13.72 12.20 -1.06
CA GLY A 133 12.26 12.29 -0.94
C GLY A 133 11.64 11.33 0.06
N LEU A 134 12.43 10.38 0.58
CA LEU A 134 11.93 9.42 1.56
C LEU A 134 11.97 10.02 2.96
N LYS A 135 10.86 9.95 3.66
CA LYS A 135 10.72 10.49 5.02
C LYS A 135 10.45 9.37 6.01
N PRO A 136 10.76 9.61 7.31
CA PRO A 136 10.42 8.62 8.35
C PRO A 136 8.93 8.29 8.34
N PRO A 137 8.56 7.04 8.72
CA PRO A 137 7.15 6.66 8.78
C PRO A 137 6.36 7.57 9.72
N VAL A 138 5.12 7.84 9.33
CA VAL A 138 4.20 8.59 10.16
C VAL A 138 3.76 7.70 11.32
N GLN A 139 3.75 8.26 12.52
CA GLN A 139 3.29 7.55 13.70
C GLN A 139 1.85 7.94 14.01
N HIS A 140 1.04 6.95 14.20
CA HIS A 140 -0.38 7.13 14.52
C HIS A 140 -0.70 6.72 15.95
#